data_938419892d22a2423c0863795d9480a0
#
_entry.id   938419892d22a2423c0863795d9480a0
#
_cell.length_a   1.000
_cell.length_b   1.000
_cell.length_c   1.000
_cell.angle_alpha   90.00
_cell.angle_beta   90.00
_cell.angle_gamma   90.00
#
_symmetry.space_group_name_H-M   'P 1'
#
loop_
_entity.id
_entity.type
_entity.pdbx_description
1 polymer ?
#
loop_
_entity_poly.entity_id
_entity_poly.type
_entity_poly.pdbx_seq_one_letter_code
_entity_poly.pdbx_strand_id
1 'polypeptide(L)'
;MTATEKKGKLRNYYARWQFSFGVIGVVLTVATAVAIVYFWKFVVELGGYGYAGAFFISILGGATVLVPVPMLAMVFALGGVLTPYLIGIVAGLGETLGALSIYMTGYGGGALLNLKSGKIQSAYNRLMTLMERRGSWTLFLLSAVLNPFFYPAALAAGAVRFGIRRYFLICWGGKTIKGLTVAYAGYFGLRWLLRLLGMPG
;
A
#
# COMPACT_ATOMS: atom_id res chain seq x y z
N MET A 1 24.34 17.12 -31.98
CA MET A 1 23.28 16.78 -31.01
C MET A 1 23.65 17.45 -29.69
N THR A 2 22.95 18.51 -29.32
CA THR A 2 23.28 19.34 -28.16
C THR A 2 22.87 18.65 -26.84
N ALA A 3 23.58 18.97 -25.74
CA ALA A 3 23.32 18.38 -24.42
C ALA A 3 21.87 18.56 -23.94
N THR A 4 21.20 19.62 -24.42
CA THR A 4 19.77 19.91 -24.16
C THR A 4 18.81 18.92 -24.84
N GLU A 5 19.13 18.51 -26.04
CA GLU A 5 18.34 17.53 -26.82
C GLU A 5 18.42 16.12 -26.22
N LYS A 6 19.58 15.74 -25.69
CA LYS A 6 19.81 14.47 -25.00
C LYS A 6 19.04 14.40 -23.67
N LYS A 7 18.98 15.52 -22.92
CA LYS A 7 18.18 15.65 -21.69
C LYS A 7 16.66 15.57 -21.96
N GLY A 8 16.18 16.15 -23.06
CA GLY A 8 14.78 16.10 -23.47
C GLY A 8 14.34 14.68 -23.83
N LYS A 9 15.14 13.96 -24.61
CA LYS A 9 14.87 12.55 -24.99
C LYS A 9 14.85 11.60 -23.76
N LEU A 10 15.80 11.77 -22.85
CA LEU A 10 15.83 10.97 -21.61
C LEU A 10 14.62 11.26 -20.72
N ARG A 11 14.20 12.51 -20.57
CA ARG A 11 13.00 12.89 -19.79
C ARG A 11 11.73 12.29 -20.36
N ASN A 12 11.56 12.29 -21.68
CA ASN A 12 10.42 11.67 -22.35
C ASN A 12 10.44 10.13 -22.25
N TYR A 13 11.61 9.52 -22.26
CA TYR A 13 11.77 8.07 -22.10
C TYR A 13 11.36 7.64 -20.68
N TYR A 14 11.82 8.32 -19.64
CA TYR A 14 11.43 8.06 -18.26
C TYR A 14 9.95 8.32 -18.00
N ALA A 15 9.38 9.38 -18.57
CA ALA A 15 7.95 9.67 -18.44
C ALA A 15 7.08 8.59 -19.10
N ARG A 16 7.46 8.06 -20.25
CA ARG A 16 6.76 6.95 -20.92
C ARG A 16 6.87 5.65 -20.13
N TRP A 17 8.01 5.36 -19.53
CA TRP A 17 8.22 4.19 -18.69
C TRP A 17 7.34 4.25 -17.43
N GLN A 18 7.31 5.37 -16.74
CA GLN A 18 6.45 5.57 -15.56
C GLN A 18 4.96 5.44 -15.90
N PHE A 19 4.54 5.97 -17.05
CA PHE A 19 3.18 5.82 -17.54
C PHE A 19 2.84 4.36 -17.87
N SER A 20 3.74 3.62 -18.51
CA SER A 20 3.54 2.20 -18.83
C SER A 20 3.43 1.34 -17.56
N PHE A 21 4.24 1.58 -16.53
CA PHE A 21 4.12 0.88 -15.25
C PHE A 21 2.79 1.19 -14.55
N GLY A 22 2.31 2.44 -14.60
CA GLY A 22 1.00 2.81 -14.09
C GLY A 22 -0.13 2.07 -14.80
N VAL A 23 -0.08 2.02 -16.12
CA VAL A 23 -1.08 1.30 -16.94
C VAL A 23 -1.05 -0.21 -16.67
N ILE A 24 0.14 -0.82 -16.59
CA ILE A 24 0.29 -2.24 -16.23
C ILE A 24 -0.30 -2.51 -14.84
N GLY A 25 -0.06 -1.64 -13.86
CA GLY A 25 -0.63 -1.75 -12.52
C GLY A 25 -2.17 -1.72 -12.55
N VAL A 26 -2.76 -0.79 -13.28
CA VAL A 26 -4.22 -0.69 -13.44
C VAL A 26 -4.78 -1.92 -14.16
N VAL A 27 -4.16 -2.37 -15.24
CA VAL A 27 -4.58 -3.57 -15.99
C VAL A 27 -4.52 -4.82 -15.11
N LEU A 28 -3.43 -5.01 -14.33
CA LEU A 28 -3.32 -6.10 -13.37
C LEU A 28 -4.40 -6.04 -12.30
N THR A 29 -4.73 -4.85 -11.81
CA THR A 29 -5.80 -4.65 -10.81
C THR A 29 -7.16 -5.05 -11.37
N VAL A 30 -7.49 -4.56 -12.57
CA VAL A 30 -8.76 -4.89 -13.24
C VAL A 30 -8.83 -6.37 -13.56
N ALA A 31 -7.76 -6.96 -14.10
CA ALA A 31 -7.69 -8.39 -14.39
C ALA A 31 -7.86 -9.25 -13.13
N THR A 32 -7.24 -8.86 -12.01
CA THR A 32 -7.39 -9.55 -10.72
C THR A 32 -8.82 -9.44 -10.21
N ALA A 33 -9.45 -8.26 -10.28
CA ALA A 33 -10.83 -8.07 -9.87
C ALA A 33 -11.80 -8.91 -10.73
N VAL A 34 -11.61 -8.92 -12.05
CA VAL A 34 -12.41 -9.74 -12.98
C VAL A 34 -12.20 -11.23 -12.71
N ALA A 35 -10.97 -11.68 -12.49
CA ALA A 35 -10.67 -13.07 -12.18
C ALA A 35 -11.37 -13.52 -10.89
N ILE A 36 -11.38 -12.69 -9.84
CA ILE A 36 -12.06 -13.00 -8.58
C ILE A 36 -13.57 -13.10 -8.78
N VAL A 37 -14.17 -12.20 -9.56
CA VAL A 37 -15.60 -12.27 -9.89
C VAL A 37 -15.90 -13.53 -10.71
N TYR A 38 -15.06 -13.87 -11.69
CA TYR A 38 -15.24 -15.06 -12.54
C TYR A 38 -15.09 -16.37 -11.75
N PHE A 39 -14.10 -16.43 -10.84
CA PHE A 39 -13.83 -17.59 -9.97
C PHE A 39 -14.52 -17.49 -8.61
N TRP A 40 -15.61 -16.73 -8.49
CA TRP A 40 -16.30 -16.45 -7.23
C TRP A 40 -16.58 -17.72 -6.39
N LYS A 41 -17.12 -18.79 -7.02
CA LYS A 41 -17.41 -20.06 -6.32
C LYS A 41 -16.16 -20.67 -5.70
N PHE A 42 -15.05 -20.68 -6.44
CA PHE A 42 -13.78 -21.21 -5.98
C PHE A 42 -13.16 -20.38 -4.84
N VAL A 43 -13.33 -19.06 -4.89
CA VAL A 43 -12.86 -18.15 -3.82
C VAL A 43 -13.65 -18.34 -2.53
N VAL A 44 -14.96 -18.62 -2.61
CA VAL A 44 -15.80 -18.92 -1.44
C VAL A 44 -15.43 -20.27 -0.80
N GLU A 45 -15.17 -21.29 -1.60
CA GLU A 45 -14.73 -22.61 -1.12
C GLU A 45 -13.35 -22.55 -0.46
N LEU A 46 -12.47 -21.64 -0.92
CA LEU A 46 -11.16 -21.36 -0.33
C LEU A 46 -11.21 -20.42 0.88
N GLY A 47 -12.39 -20.18 1.47
CA GLY A 47 -12.60 -19.18 2.52
C GLY A 47 -11.57 -19.19 3.67
N GLY A 48 -11.14 -20.37 4.13
CA GLY A 48 -10.07 -20.50 5.13
C GLY A 48 -8.70 -20.03 4.64
N TYR A 49 -8.37 -20.25 3.37
CA TYR A 49 -7.11 -19.81 2.75
C TYR A 49 -7.16 -18.34 2.32
N GLY A 50 -8.35 -17.76 2.13
CA GLY A 50 -8.52 -16.36 1.73
C GLY A 50 -7.94 -15.37 2.73
N TYR A 51 -8.07 -15.62 4.03
CA TYR A 51 -7.47 -14.81 5.09
C TYR A 51 -5.94 -14.92 5.08
N ALA A 52 -5.40 -16.13 4.93
CA ALA A 52 -3.96 -16.36 4.82
C ALA A 52 -3.41 -15.69 3.55
N GLY A 53 -4.08 -15.84 2.42
CA GLY A 53 -3.73 -15.17 1.18
C GLY A 53 -3.70 -13.65 1.32
N ALA A 54 -4.73 -13.05 1.92
CA ALA A 54 -4.78 -11.62 2.22
C ALA A 54 -3.61 -11.18 3.11
N PHE A 55 -3.26 -11.97 4.12
CA PHE A 55 -2.15 -11.69 5.01
C PHE A 55 -0.80 -11.64 4.26
N PHE A 56 -0.46 -12.71 3.53
CA PHE A 56 0.82 -12.80 2.83
C PHE A 56 0.97 -11.77 1.72
N ILE A 57 -0.09 -11.54 0.92
CA ILE A 57 -0.05 -10.50 -0.12
C ILE A 57 0.05 -9.11 0.51
N SER A 58 -0.56 -8.89 1.67
CA SER A 58 -0.44 -7.62 2.39
C SER A 58 0.96 -7.40 2.96
N ILE A 59 1.69 -8.45 3.36
CA ILE A 59 3.12 -8.33 3.72
C ILE A 59 3.91 -7.84 2.52
N LEU A 60 3.72 -8.44 1.35
CA LEU A 60 4.40 -8.03 0.12
C LEU A 60 4.04 -6.59 -0.29
N GLY A 61 2.76 -6.23 -0.20
CA GLY A 61 2.28 -4.87 -0.45
C GLY A 61 2.86 -3.83 0.51
N GLY A 62 3.04 -4.21 1.78
CA GLY A 62 3.65 -3.35 2.81
C GLY A 62 5.17 -3.19 2.65
N ALA A 63 5.86 -4.22 2.16
CA ALA A 63 7.31 -4.22 1.96
C ALA A 63 7.75 -3.47 0.70
N THR A 64 6.86 -3.24 -0.26
CA THR A 64 7.18 -2.68 -1.57
C THR A 64 6.36 -1.42 -1.86
N VAL A 65 7.02 -0.39 -2.38
CA VAL A 65 6.36 0.85 -2.86
C VAL A 65 5.57 0.61 -4.16
N LEU A 66 5.91 -0.44 -4.90
CA LEU A 66 5.43 -0.71 -6.27
C LEU A 66 4.16 -1.57 -6.34
N VAL A 67 3.76 -2.25 -5.26
CA VAL A 67 2.69 -3.26 -5.27
C VAL A 67 1.47 -2.95 -4.37
N PRO A 68 1.14 -1.68 -4.08
CA PRO A 68 -0.06 -1.41 -3.26
C PRO A 68 -1.36 -1.71 -4.01
N VAL A 69 -1.36 -1.60 -5.33
CA VAL A 69 -2.59 -1.68 -6.14
C VAL A 69 -3.16 -3.11 -6.21
N PRO A 70 -2.38 -4.17 -6.52
CA PRO A 70 -2.87 -5.55 -6.47
C PRO A 70 -3.35 -5.99 -5.08
N MET A 71 -2.66 -5.57 -4.02
CA MET A 71 -3.06 -5.84 -2.64
C MET A 71 -4.43 -5.23 -2.31
N LEU A 72 -4.65 -3.96 -2.67
CA LEU A 72 -5.92 -3.28 -2.41
C LEU A 72 -7.08 -3.90 -3.20
N ALA A 73 -6.85 -4.29 -4.45
CA ALA A 73 -7.83 -4.99 -5.26
C ALA A 73 -8.22 -6.33 -4.63
N MET A 74 -7.25 -7.07 -4.08
CA MET A 74 -7.50 -8.33 -3.38
C MET A 74 -8.27 -8.11 -2.07
N VAL A 75 -7.89 -7.12 -1.26
CA VAL A 75 -8.60 -6.78 -0.01
C VAL A 75 -10.04 -6.34 -0.32
N PHE A 76 -10.26 -5.57 -1.38
CA PHE A 76 -11.58 -5.17 -1.86
C PHE A 76 -12.42 -6.40 -2.25
N ALA A 77 -11.88 -7.28 -3.08
CA ALA A 77 -12.59 -8.43 -3.59
C ALA A 77 -12.89 -9.46 -2.49
N LEU A 78 -11.90 -9.78 -1.64
CA LEU A 78 -12.09 -10.69 -0.50
C LEU A 78 -13.04 -10.09 0.56
N GLY A 79 -13.04 -8.77 0.74
CA GLY A 79 -14.02 -8.09 1.60
C GLY A 79 -15.46 -8.27 1.13
N GLY A 80 -15.69 -8.42 -0.19
CA GLY A 80 -17.01 -8.74 -0.74
C GLY A 80 -17.44 -10.19 -0.54
N VAL A 81 -16.49 -11.12 -0.42
CA VAL A 81 -16.72 -12.57 -0.30
C VAL A 81 -16.70 -13.06 1.14
N LEU A 82 -15.70 -12.59 1.90
CA LEU A 82 -15.42 -13.01 3.26
C LEU A 82 -15.90 -11.94 4.25
N THR A 83 -15.65 -12.19 5.52
CA THR A 83 -16.00 -11.24 6.58
C THR A 83 -15.12 -9.99 6.50
N PRO A 84 -15.67 -8.81 6.12
CA PRO A 84 -14.85 -7.63 5.78
C PRO A 84 -14.03 -7.11 6.96
N TYR A 85 -14.52 -7.21 8.20
CA TYR A 85 -13.76 -6.77 9.36
C TYR A 85 -12.51 -7.62 9.61
N LEU A 86 -12.60 -8.95 9.42
CA LEU A 86 -11.45 -9.85 9.55
C LEU A 86 -10.42 -9.59 8.44
N ILE A 87 -10.88 -9.43 7.20
CA ILE A 87 -9.99 -9.09 6.07
C ILE A 87 -9.26 -7.77 6.32
N GLY A 88 -9.96 -6.74 6.80
CA GLY A 88 -9.33 -5.45 7.12
C GLY A 88 -8.25 -5.54 8.20
N ILE A 89 -8.51 -6.30 9.27
CA ILE A 89 -7.55 -6.51 10.37
C ILE A 89 -6.33 -7.31 9.88
N VAL A 90 -6.58 -8.42 9.20
CA VAL A 90 -5.52 -9.31 8.69
C VAL A 90 -4.65 -8.62 7.66
N ALA A 91 -5.26 -7.88 6.73
CA ALA A 91 -4.53 -7.08 5.75
C ALA A 91 -3.72 -5.96 6.40
N GLY A 92 -4.29 -5.25 7.37
CA GLY A 92 -3.59 -4.21 8.13
C GLY A 92 -2.38 -4.76 8.90
N LEU A 93 -2.51 -5.97 9.48
CA LEU A 93 -1.41 -6.64 10.17
C LEU A 93 -0.30 -7.03 9.18
N GLY A 94 -0.65 -7.70 8.08
CA GLY A 94 0.31 -8.11 7.06
C GLY A 94 1.06 -6.92 6.47
N GLU A 95 0.34 -5.86 6.08
CA GLU A 95 0.94 -4.65 5.54
C GLU A 95 1.87 -3.93 6.54
N THR A 96 1.56 -4.00 7.84
CA THR A 96 2.42 -3.44 8.88
C THR A 96 3.71 -4.24 9.04
N LEU A 97 3.62 -5.57 8.99
CA LEU A 97 4.81 -6.43 9.00
C LEU A 97 5.70 -6.17 7.79
N GLY A 98 5.12 -6.03 6.60
CA GLY A 98 5.86 -5.63 5.41
C GLY A 98 6.54 -4.27 5.56
N ALA A 99 5.85 -3.28 6.10
CA ALA A 99 6.39 -1.93 6.33
C ALA A 99 7.51 -1.87 7.37
N LEU A 100 7.63 -2.88 8.25
CA LEU A 100 8.78 -2.99 9.15
C LEU A 100 10.11 -3.12 8.40
N SER A 101 10.14 -3.74 7.23
CA SER A 101 11.36 -3.83 6.41
C SER A 101 11.87 -2.44 6.00
N ILE A 102 10.95 -1.53 5.67
CA ILE A 102 11.27 -0.14 5.30
C ILE A 102 11.73 0.65 6.53
N TYR A 103 11.06 0.47 7.67
CA TYR A 103 11.48 1.06 8.94
C TYR A 103 12.90 0.58 9.31
N MET A 104 13.19 -0.73 9.19
CA MET A 104 14.50 -1.30 9.47
C MET A 104 15.59 -0.76 8.53
N THR A 105 15.26 -0.54 7.26
CA THR A 105 16.17 0.11 6.31
C THR A 105 16.54 1.53 6.77
N GLY A 106 15.57 2.29 7.26
CA GLY A 106 15.81 3.61 7.86
C GLY A 106 16.67 3.53 9.14
N TYR A 107 16.36 2.58 10.00
CA TYR A 107 17.07 2.35 11.26
C TYR A 107 18.54 1.95 11.03
N GLY A 108 18.83 1.14 10.01
CA GLY A 108 20.16 0.68 9.64
C GLY A 108 21.06 1.72 8.96
N GLY A 109 20.63 2.98 8.87
CA GLY A 109 21.41 4.06 8.26
C GLY A 109 21.12 4.28 6.77
N GLY A 110 20.09 3.64 6.22
CA GLY A 110 19.59 3.92 4.84
C GLY A 110 19.09 5.36 4.65
N ALA A 111 18.96 6.11 5.74
CA ALA A 111 18.71 7.55 5.76
C ALA A 111 19.89 8.40 5.26
N LEU A 112 21.08 7.81 5.17
CA LEU A 112 22.27 8.42 4.55
C LEU A 112 22.25 8.33 3.01
N LEU A 113 21.12 7.99 2.41
CA LEU A 113 20.91 8.21 0.98
C LEU A 113 21.10 9.70 0.73
N ASN A 114 22.30 10.06 0.27
CA ASN A 114 22.61 11.37 -0.29
C ASN A 114 21.66 11.61 -1.48
N LEU A 115 20.45 12.06 -1.15
CA LEU A 115 19.45 12.45 -2.12
C LEU A 115 20.01 13.69 -2.83
N LYS A 116 20.64 13.47 -3.99
CA LYS A 116 21.31 14.52 -4.79
C LYS A 116 20.36 15.62 -5.31
N SER A 117 19.06 15.55 -5.00
CA SER A 117 18.07 16.55 -5.40
C SER A 117 17.66 17.39 -4.19
N GLY A 118 17.93 18.69 -4.23
CA GLY A 118 17.62 19.62 -3.12
C GLY A 118 16.13 19.66 -2.72
N LYS A 119 15.20 19.44 -3.67
CA LYS A 119 13.75 19.36 -3.38
C LYS A 119 13.37 18.10 -2.60
N ILE A 120 13.94 16.96 -2.95
CA ILE A 120 13.69 15.69 -2.25
C ILE A 120 14.31 15.71 -0.86
N GLN A 121 15.52 16.27 -0.74
CA GLN A 121 16.20 16.48 0.54
C GLN A 121 15.39 17.38 1.47
N SER A 122 14.82 18.48 0.97
CA SER A 122 13.98 19.38 1.76
C SER A 122 12.70 18.71 2.25
N ALA A 123 12.05 17.89 1.40
CA ALA A 123 10.86 17.10 1.78
C ALA A 123 11.21 16.07 2.86
N TYR A 124 12.33 15.37 2.71
CA TYR A 124 12.81 14.41 3.69
C TYR A 124 13.12 15.07 5.04
N ASN A 125 13.82 16.22 5.06
CA ASN A 125 14.12 16.96 6.28
C ASN A 125 12.84 17.44 6.99
N ARG A 126 11.80 17.86 6.26
CA ARG A 126 10.49 18.20 6.84
C ARG A 126 9.83 16.96 7.49
N LEU A 127 9.91 15.81 6.83
CA LEU A 127 9.40 14.56 7.41
C LEU A 127 10.16 14.17 8.67
N MET A 128 11.47 14.31 8.70
CA MET A 128 12.29 14.08 9.91
C MET A 128 11.82 14.96 11.06
N THR A 129 11.69 16.27 10.82
CA THR A 129 11.19 17.22 11.85
C THR A 129 9.78 16.89 12.32
N LEU A 130 8.89 16.46 11.41
CA LEU A 130 7.54 16.02 11.77
C LEU A 130 7.57 14.74 12.60
N MET A 131 8.46 13.79 12.29
CA MET A 131 8.64 12.57 13.07
C MET A 131 9.14 12.87 14.49
N GLU A 132 10.07 13.79 14.65
CA GLU A 132 10.57 14.21 15.95
C GLU A 132 9.51 14.90 16.81
N ARG A 133 8.71 15.79 16.21
CA ARG A 133 7.72 16.61 16.93
C ARG A 133 6.39 15.88 17.18
N ARG A 134 5.85 15.21 16.15
CA ARG A 134 4.50 14.60 16.14
C ARG A 134 4.48 13.23 15.46
N GLY A 135 5.54 12.43 15.60
CA GLY A 135 5.73 11.20 14.85
C GLY A 135 4.57 10.21 14.96
N SER A 136 3.95 10.06 16.14
CA SER A 136 2.82 9.15 16.33
C SER A 136 1.61 9.54 15.47
N TRP A 137 1.21 10.80 15.49
CA TRP A 137 0.08 11.30 14.70
C TRP A 137 0.38 11.28 13.21
N THR A 138 1.58 11.66 12.83
CA THR A 138 2.01 11.65 11.43
C THR A 138 1.99 10.24 10.86
N LEU A 139 2.56 9.27 11.57
CA LEU A 139 2.55 7.85 11.17
C LEU A 139 1.13 7.29 11.12
N PHE A 140 0.29 7.59 12.12
CA PHE A 140 -1.09 7.14 12.15
C PHE A 140 -1.87 7.64 10.94
N LEU A 141 -1.87 8.96 10.70
CA LEU A 141 -2.60 9.57 9.58
C LEU A 141 -2.09 9.06 8.23
N LEU A 142 -0.77 8.99 8.04
CA LEU A 142 -0.18 8.50 6.79
C LEU A 142 -0.43 7.00 6.59
N SER A 143 -0.55 6.20 7.65
CA SER A 143 -0.86 4.78 7.53
C SER A 143 -2.36 4.52 7.31
N ALA A 144 -3.23 5.40 7.77
CA ALA A 144 -4.69 5.28 7.62
C ALA A 144 -5.20 5.70 6.24
N VAL A 145 -4.47 6.55 5.53
CA VAL A 145 -4.85 7.08 4.22
C VAL A 145 -4.03 6.42 3.11
N LEU A 146 -4.67 6.24 1.96
CA LEU A 146 -3.99 5.77 0.75
C LEU A 146 -3.12 6.90 0.18
N ASN A 147 -1.83 6.87 0.47
CA ASN A 147 -0.90 7.91 0.01
C ASN A 147 0.53 7.37 -0.17
N PRO A 148 1.32 7.96 -1.09
CA PRO A 148 2.70 7.53 -1.34
C PRO A 148 3.68 8.02 -0.26
N PHE A 149 3.26 8.93 0.63
CA PHE A 149 4.14 9.56 1.63
C PHE A 149 4.39 8.68 2.85
N PHE A 150 3.63 7.60 3.02
CA PHE A 150 3.83 6.65 4.12
C PHE A 150 5.23 6.03 4.11
N TYR A 151 5.73 5.63 2.93
CA TYR A 151 7.03 4.96 2.82
C TYR A 151 8.22 5.87 3.19
N PRO A 152 8.32 7.10 2.69
CA PRO A 152 9.30 8.07 3.19
C PRO A 152 9.18 8.34 4.69
N ALA A 153 7.96 8.38 5.23
CA ALA A 153 7.74 8.57 6.66
C ALA A 153 8.17 7.36 7.50
N ALA A 154 7.94 6.14 7.01
CA ALA A 154 8.42 4.91 7.63
C ALA A 154 9.96 4.86 7.69
N LEU A 155 10.63 5.25 6.60
CA LEU A 155 12.08 5.37 6.53
C LEU A 155 12.59 6.42 7.51
N ALA A 156 11.96 7.60 7.56
CA ALA A 156 12.30 8.67 8.50
C ALA A 156 12.09 8.24 9.95
N ALA A 157 11.00 7.52 10.26
CA ALA A 157 10.74 6.96 11.59
C ALA A 157 11.84 5.98 12.04
N GLY A 158 12.35 5.16 11.12
CA GLY A 158 13.50 4.31 11.34
C GLY A 158 14.76 5.11 11.66
N ALA A 159 15.05 6.15 10.86
CA ALA A 159 16.23 7.01 11.01
C ALA A 159 16.26 7.78 12.35
N VAL A 160 15.11 8.28 12.83
CA VAL A 160 15.00 8.92 14.16
C VAL A 160 14.89 7.90 15.30
N ARG A 161 14.99 6.61 15.02
CA ARG A 161 14.86 5.53 16.01
C ARG A 161 13.57 5.61 16.83
N PHE A 162 12.45 5.82 16.15
CA PHE A 162 11.11 6.01 16.74
C PHE A 162 10.63 4.79 17.53
N GLY A 163 11.28 3.91 18.05
CA GLY A 163 10.86 2.75 18.85
C GLY A 163 9.93 1.78 18.10
N ILE A 164 10.43 0.59 17.79
CA ILE A 164 9.78 -0.41 16.92
C ILE A 164 8.37 -0.81 17.39
N ARG A 165 8.15 -0.99 18.70
CA ARG A 165 6.84 -1.37 19.25
C ARG A 165 5.80 -0.27 19.01
N ARG A 166 6.20 0.98 19.25
CA ARG A 166 5.34 2.15 19.05
C ARG A 166 5.01 2.34 17.56
N TYR A 167 6.03 2.21 16.69
CA TYR A 167 5.85 2.22 15.24
C TYR A 167 4.84 1.16 14.81
N PHE A 168 5.02 -0.10 15.24
CA PHE A 168 4.16 -1.20 14.87
C PHE A 168 2.69 -0.96 15.24
N LEU A 169 2.42 -0.63 16.50
CA LEU A 169 1.04 -0.44 17.00
C LEU A 169 0.34 0.72 16.29
N ILE A 170 1.03 1.83 16.08
CA ILE A 170 0.47 3.01 15.41
C ILE A 170 0.17 2.71 13.93
N CYS A 171 1.13 2.09 13.23
CA CYS A 171 0.95 1.74 11.83
C CYS A 171 -0.12 0.67 11.65
N TRP A 172 -0.16 -0.34 12.53
CA TRP A 172 -1.20 -1.36 12.50
C TRP A 172 -2.59 -0.76 12.67
N GLY A 173 -2.80 0.12 13.66
CA GLY A 173 -4.06 0.81 13.84
C GLY A 173 -4.49 1.59 12.59
N GLY A 174 -3.60 2.41 12.03
CA GLY A 174 -3.90 3.18 10.82
C GLY A 174 -4.16 2.30 9.59
N LYS A 175 -3.29 1.29 9.36
CA LYS A 175 -3.45 0.35 8.23
C LYS A 175 -4.68 -0.52 8.35
N THR A 176 -5.09 -0.88 9.57
CA THR A 176 -6.35 -1.59 9.82
C THR A 176 -7.54 -0.72 9.43
N ILE A 177 -7.55 0.57 9.78
CA ILE A 177 -8.63 1.49 9.34
C ILE A 177 -8.70 1.53 7.82
N LYS A 178 -7.56 1.70 7.14
CA LYS A 178 -7.49 1.66 5.68
C LYS A 178 -8.00 0.33 5.12
N GLY A 179 -7.53 -0.79 5.67
CA GLY A 179 -7.94 -2.14 5.28
C GLY A 179 -9.44 -2.37 5.45
N LEU A 180 -10.01 -1.94 6.58
CA LEU A 180 -11.45 -1.98 6.83
C LEU A 180 -12.23 -1.15 5.80
N THR A 181 -11.80 0.08 5.53
CA THR A 181 -12.44 0.93 4.53
C THR A 181 -12.50 0.26 3.17
N VAL A 182 -11.39 -0.34 2.72
CA VAL A 182 -11.31 -1.02 1.42
C VAL A 182 -12.14 -2.31 1.43
N ALA A 183 -12.09 -3.11 2.50
CA ALA A 183 -12.85 -4.36 2.61
C ALA A 183 -14.36 -4.10 2.65
N TYR A 184 -14.82 -3.08 3.39
CA TYR A 184 -16.23 -2.71 3.41
C TYR A 184 -16.68 -2.08 2.09
N ALA A 185 -15.83 -1.31 1.42
CA ALA A 185 -16.12 -0.83 0.06
C ALA A 185 -16.32 -2.00 -0.91
N GLY A 186 -15.53 -3.08 -0.78
CA GLY A 186 -15.71 -4.33 -1.51
C GLY A 186 -17.02 -5.02 -1.16
N TYR A 187 -17.34 -5.15 0.12
CA TYR A 187 -18.57 -5.77 0.60
C TYR A 187 -19.83 -5.10 0.05
N PHE A 188 -19.92 -3.79 0.14
CA PHE A 188 -21.08 -3.06 -0.36
C PHE A 188 -21.07 -2.93 -1.89
N GLY A 189 -19.92 -2.65 -2.48
CA GLY A 189 -19.79 -2.45 -3.93
C GLY A 189 -20.05 -3.73 -4.73
N LEU A 190 -19.49 -4.85 -4.29
CA LEU A 190 -19.65 -6.13 -4.99
C LEU A 190 -21.07 -6.68 -4.84
N ARG A 191 -21.66 -6.57 -3.66
CA ARG A 191 -23.07 -6.95 -3.44
C ARG A 191 -24.05 -6.12 -4.25
N TRP A 192 -23.80 -4.83 -4.38
CA TRP A 192 -24.61 -3.95 -5.23
C TRP A 192 -24.49 -4.38 -6.69
N LEU A 193 -23.28 -4.67 -7.18
CA LEU A 193 -23.04 -5.13 -8.54
C LEU A 193 -23.72 -6.49 -8.81
N LEU A 194 -23.60 -7.46 -7.89
CA LEU A 194 -24.23 -8.78 -8.04
C LEU A 194 -25.76 -8.67 -8.11
N ARG A 195 -26.37 -7.78 -7.30
CA ARG A 195 -27.82 -7.51 -7.39
C ARG A 195 -28.25 -6.93 -8.74
N LEU A 196 -27.44 -6.01 -9.29
CA LEU A 196 -27.69 -5.46 -10.64
C LEU A 196 -27.61 -6.52 -11.75
N LEU A 197 -26.76 -7.53 -11.57
CA LEU A 197 -26.61 -8.65 -12.50
C LEU A 197 -27.60 -9.79 -12.25
N GLY A 198 -28.54 -9.64 -11.30
CA GLY A 198 -29.53 -10.67 -10.96
C GLY A 198 -28.95 -11.91 -10.28
N MET A 199 -27.72 -11.83 -9.77
CA MET A 199 -27.09 -12.93 -9.03
C MET A 199 -27.42 -12.86 -7.53
N PRO A 200 -27.62 -14.00 -6.85
CA PRO A 200 -27.81 -14.02 -5.40
C PRO A 200 -26.53 -13.51 -4.72
N GLY A 201 -26.66 -12.43 -3.95
CA GLY A 201 -25.58 -11.77 -3.22
C GLY A 201 -25.60 -12.09 -1.72
#